data_523524a1fd8b96a03f0ad62429e9bd48
#
_entry.id   523524a1fd8b96a03f0ad62429e9bd48
#
_cell.length_a   1.000
_cell.length_b   1.000
_cell.length_c   1.000
_cell.angle_alpha   90.00
_cell.angle_beta   90.00
_cell.angle_gamma   90.00
#
_symmetry.space_group_name_H-M   'P 1'
#
loop_
_entity.id
_entity.type
_entity.pdbx_description
1 polymer ?
#
loop_
_entity_poly.entity_id
_entity_poly.type
_entity_poly.pdbx_seq_one_letter_code
_entity_poly.pdbx_strand_id
1 'polypeptide(L)'
;MKNRVSFFCLHTCLLLFSFWTMYPALGHAADGNVISRLKFKQISTLDGLPTDEVQKIYQDKEGFLWFATRYGFCKYDGYQITVYKSSLNTPGLLTSNNIYCFADDNDGFLWIGTQEGLNTLNKKTGEIRQYTAPAIPNNAVSCLLVTRENEVWIGTDSGLCRYVAEKDSFVMYDGKSTDGIFPAASIKSLFEDSDGDLWVGTWSSGLFRYSRKEDKFYAYPKINERNSAHVIYQDSNRKMWVGGWDCGLFLLNHPKDMANVFYTHYSHRIGDDASLSDNIVYDIVEDVHTHTLWIGTRVGLSIMKQENPGTFINYKSLHSAYHIPCDEINSLLRDRFNNIWLGSIGGGVLMIDTKQSPFAFYSLNLAEDDVPTTAVRALFADADKDLWLGTGSYGLARKDYETGVLSFFSHIPEFSDIPGVPTVNYIIQRKNGEVWFATYDGGILIYEKGEKVKVLTESDTPYLYSDCVSALCEDSKGNCWVGCRGGMGISLADGGHYRFGTLSFAGGGLADWYHVKDIVEDADGSFWI
;
A
#
# COMPACT_ATOMS: atom_id res chain seq x y z
N MET A 1 -25.39 -72.01 2.40
CA MET A 1 -25.29 -70.78 1.54
C MET A 1 -24.35 -69.77 2.18
N LYS A 2 -23.10 -69.89 1.85
CA LYS A 2 -22.01 -69.08 2.35
C LYS A 2 -21.38 -68.40 1.15
N ASN A 3 -20.83 -67.16 1.39
CA ASN A 3 -19.90 -66.44 0.54
C ASN A 3 -20.47 -65.70 -0.69
N ARG A 4 -20.81 -64.40 -0.51
CA ARG A 4 -20.68 -63.33 -1.51
C ARG A 4 -20.92 -61.96 -0.86
N VAL A 5 -20.08 -61.56 0.09
CA VAL A 5 -19.95 -60.13 0.51
C VAL A 5 -18.50 -59.97 0.98
N SER A 6 -17.57 -59.78 0.09
CA SER A 6 -16.20 -59.43 0.48
C SER A 6 -15.31 -58.98 -0.70
N PHE A 7 -15.87 -58.36 -1.74
CA PHE A 7 -15.05 -57.85 -2.86
C PHE A 7 -15.39 -56.41 -3.30
N PHE A 8 -16.34 -55.76 -2.63
CA PHE A 8 -16.75 -54.39 -3.02
C PHE A 8 -16.14 -53.26 -2.16
N CYS A 9 -15.46 -53.58 -1.04
CA CYS A 9 -14.87 -52.55 -0.16
C CYS A 9 -13.40 -52.24 -0.44
N LEU A 10 -12.69 -53.03 -1.25
CA LEU A 10 -11.26 -52.80 -1.50
C LEU A 10 -11.01 -51.91 -2.74
N HIS A 11 -11.97 -51.80 -3.65
CA HIS A 11 -11.81 -50.94 -4.85
C HIS A 11 -12.22 -49.48 -4.62
N THR A 12 -13.06 -49.19 -3.65
CA THR A 12 -13.46 -47.82 -3.30
C THR A 12 -12.43 -47.11 -2.42
N CYS A 13 -11.63 -47.84 -1.64
CA CYS A 13 -10.54 -47.23 -0.87
C CYS A 13 -9.29 -46.89 -1.70
N LEU A 14 -9.06 -47.59 -2.80
CA LEU A 14 -7.92 -47.33 -3.71
C LEU A 14 -8.20 -46.16 -4.67
N LEU A 15 -9.46 -45.81 -4.94
CA LEU A 15 -9.83 -44.64 -5.76
C LEU A 15 -9.88 -43.33 -4.96
N LEU A 16 -9.99 -43.38 -3.62
CA LEU A 16 -9.91 -42.18 -2.77
C LEU A 16 -8.48 -41.82 -2.39
N PHE A 17 -7.51 -42.74 -2.50
CA PHE A 17 -6.09 -42.43 -2.25
C PHE A 17 -5.34 -41.91 -3.49
N SER A 18 -5.88 -42.07 -4.70
CA SER A 18 -5.29 -41.57 -5.95
C SER A 18 -5.71 -40.13 -6.30
N PHE A 19 -6.69 -39.54 -5.59
CA PHE A 19 -7.09 -38.16 -5.77
C PHE A 19 -6.35 -37.15 -4.85
N TRP A 20 -5.52 -37.62 -3.92
CA TRP A 20 -4.79 -36.77 -2.98
C TRP A 20 -3.32 -36.48 -3.37
N THR A 21 -2.88 -37.00 -4.53
CA THR A 21 -1.48 -36.77 -5.01
C THR A 21 -1.38 -35.94 -6.28
N MET A 22 -2.47 -35.28 -6.72
CA MET A 22 -2.44 -34.36 -7.87
C MET A 22 -3.01 -32.98 -7.54
N TYR A 23 -2.60 -32.38 -6.40
CA TYR A 23 -2.48 -30.95 -6.37
C TYR A 23 -1.04 -30.64 -6.79
N PRO A 24 -0.81 -30.02 -7.96
CA PRO A 24 0.46 -29.38 -8.17
C PRO A 24 0.53 -28.28 -7.10
N ALA A 25 1.51 -28.37 -6.23
CA ALA A 25 1.98 -27.20 -5.53
C ALA A 25 2.27 -26.17 -6.64
N LEU A 26 1.36 -25.21 -6.79
CA LEU A 26 1.63 -23.99 -7.52
C LEU A 26 2.75 -23.33 -6.75
N GLY A 27 3.99 -23.70 -7.10
CA GLY A 27 5.17 -22.93 -6.79
C GLY A 27 4.92 -21.54 -7.38
N HIS A 28 4.54 -20.61 -6.52
CA HIS A 28 4.66 -19.22 -6.85
C HIS A 28 6.16 -19.00 -7.02
N ALA A 29 6.60 -18.98 -8.27
CA ALA A 29 7.89 -18.41 -8.62
C ALA A 29 7.90 -17.02 -7.97
N ALA A 30 8.82 -16.83 -7.04
CA ALA A 30 9.08 -15.53 -6.44
C ALA A 30 9.70 -14.66 -7.54
N ASP A 31 8.85 -14.04 -8.38
CA ASP A 31 9.24 -12.89 -9.15
C ASP A 31 9.68 -11.81 -8.17
N GLY A 32 10.93 -11.41 -8.23
CA GLY A 32 11.59 -10.47 -7.35
C GLY A 32 11.08 -9.04 -7.42
N ASN A 33 9.77 -8.85 -7.28
CA ASN A 33 9.09 -7.59 -7.01
C ASN A 33 7.76 -7.92 -6.34
N VAL A 34 7.84 -8.43 -5.12
CA VAL A 34 6.67 -8.47 -4.23
C VAL A 34 6.28 -7.02 -4.01
N ILE A 35 5.14 -6.60 -4.59
CA ILE A 35 4.39 -5.46 -4.06
C ILE A 35 4.00 -5.91 -2.66
N SER A 36 4.83 -5.59 -1.68
CA SER A 36 4.61 -5.86 -0.27
C SER A 36 3.23 -5.31 0.08
N ARG A 37 2.46 -6.01 0.91
CA ARG A 37 1.12 -5.59 1.38
C ARG A 37 1.12 -4.08 1.59
N LEU A 38 0.29 -3.37 0.83
CA LEU A 38 0.19 -1.92 0.95
C LEU A 38 -0.19 -1.57 2.39
N LYS A 39 0.49 -0.57 2.96
CA LYS A 39 0.16 -0.03 4.26
C LYS A 39 -0.59 1.26 4.06
N PHE A 40 -1.74 1.36 4.69
CA PHE A 40 -2.60 2.52 4.62
C PHE A 40 -2.50 3.31 5.93
N LYS A 41 -2.24 4.62 5.82
CA LYS A 41 -2.57 5.56 6.87
C LYS A 41 -3.98 6.06 6.57
N GLN A 42 -4.91 5.85 7.48
CA GLN A 42 -6.30 6.27 7.34
C GLN A 42 -6.54 7.60 8.05
N ILE A 43 -7.33 8.45 7.42
CA ILE A 43 -7.90 9.67 7.99
C ILE A 43 -9.42 9.53 7.90
N SER A 44 -10.10 9.62 9.03
CA SER A 44 -11.52 9.34 9.19
C SER A 44 -12.25 10.44 9.94
N THR A 45 -13.52 10.23 10.24
CA THR A 45 -14.30 11.09 11.14
C THR A 45 -13.68 11.21 12.54
N LEU A 46 -12.91 10.22 12.99
CA LEU A 46 -12.17 10.28 14.25
C LEU A 46 -11.02 11.30 14.21
N ASP A 47 -10.52 11.62 13.03
CA ASP A 47 -9.44 12.58 12.81
C ASP A 47 -9.99 13.97 12.44
N GLY A 48 -11.32 14.14 12.36
CA GLY A 48 -11.99 15.42 12.11
C GLY A 48 -12.61 15.59 10.72
N LEU A 49 -12.66 14.53 9.88
CA LEU A 49 -13.48 14.58 8.66
C LEU A 49 -14.96 14.74 9.02
N PRO A 50 -15.76 15.48 8.24
CA PRO A 50 -17.20 15.61 8.49
C PRO A 50 -17.98 14.32 8.16
N THR A 51 -17.39 13.44 7.35
CA THR A 51 -17.92 12.13 6.96
C THR A 51 -16.79 11.27 6.39
N ASP A 52 -16.93 9.94 6.45
CA ASP A 52 -16.02 8.99 5.80
C ASP A 52 -16.36 8.78 4.30
N GLU A 53 -17.26 9.59 3.73
CA GLU A 53 -17.57 9.62 2.29
C GLU A 53 -16.80 10.74 1.59
N VAL A 54 -15.65 10.41 0.98
CA VAL A 54 -14.79 11.35 0.27
C VAL A 54 -14.97 11.20 -1.23
N GLN A 55 -15.45 12.24 -1.89
CA GLN A 55 -15.76 12.22 -3.33
C GLN A 55 -14.56 12.60 -4.20
N LYS A 56 -13.73 13.56 -3.76
CA LYS A 56 -12.53 13.98 -4.47
C LYS A 56 -11.45 14.43 -3.51
N ILE A 57 -10.21 14.11 -3.84
CA ILE A 57 -9.00 14.62 -3.20
C ILE A 57 -8.29 15.52 -4.20
N TYR A 58 -7.80 16.65 -3.74
CA TYR A 58 -7.07 17.61 -4.53
C TYR A 58 -5.88 18.15 -3.74
N GLN A 59 -4.73 18.34 -4.38
CA GLN A 59 -3.59 19.04 -3.80
C GLN A 59 -3.41 20.40 -4.48
N ASP A 60 -3.42 21.48 -3.70
CA ASP A 60 -3.20 22.81 -4.24
C ASP A 60 -1.71 23.10 -4.50
N LYS A 61 -1.42 24.22 -5.16
CA LYS A 61 -0.05 24.65 -5.50
C LYS A 61 0.82 24.91 -4.27
N GLU A 62 0.23 25.22 -3.12
CA GLU A 62 0.93 25.41 -1.84
C GLU A 62 1.24 24.07 -1.17
N GLY A 63 0.53 22.98 -1.54
CA GLY A 63 0.72 21.62 -1.09
C GLY A 63 -0.28 21.15 -0.05
N PHE A 64 -1.24 21.97 0.29
CA PHE A 64 -2.34 21.54 1.14
C PHE A 64 -3.24 20.57 0.39
N LEU A 65 -3.79 19.60 1.13
CA LEU A 65 -4.77 18.69 0.58
C LEU A 65 -6.18 19.19 0.88
N TRP A 66 -7.05 19.03 -0.11
CA TRP A 66 -8.46 19.39 -0.01
C TRP A 66 -9.30 18.15 -0.26
N PHE A 67 -10.26 17.90 0.63
CA PHE A 67 -11.15 16.75 0.58
C PHE A 67 -12.58 17.20 0.31
N ALA A 68 -13.16 16.79 -0.81
CA ALA A 68 -14.55 17.00 -1.16
C ALA A 68 -15.43 15.95 -0.49
N THR A 69 -16.47 16.38 0.19
CA THR A 69 -17.43 15.48 0.83
C THR A 69 -18.88 15.93 0.56
N ARG A 70 -19.86 15.13 0.96
CA ARG A 70 -21.28 15.52 0.91
C ARG A 70 -21.69 16.51 2.00
N TYR A 71 -20.83 16.76 2.99
CA TYR A 71 -21.10 17.60 4.16
C TYR A 71 -20.13 18.77 4.30
N GLY A 72 -19.68 19.32 3.16
CA GLY A 72 -18.69 20.38 3.07
C GLY A 72 -17.37 19.90 2.51
N PHE A 73 -16.35 20.73 2.59
CA PHE A 73 -15.00 20.37 2.21
C PHE A 73 -14.01 20.64 3.32
N CYS A 74 -12.86 19.98 3.25
CA CYS A 74 -11.83 20.09 4.26
C CYS A 74 -10.51 20.53 3.65
N LYS A 75 -9.75 21.35 4.39
CA LYS A 75 -8.33 21.61 4.18
C LYS A 75 -7.53 20.77 5.17
N TYR A 76 -6.54 20.05 4.69
CA TYR A 76 -5.60 19.26 5.49
C TYR A 76 -4.17 19.78 5.28
N ASP A 77 -3.49 20.17 6.35
CA ASP A 77 -2.14 20.73 6.35
C ASP A 77 -1.05 19.69 6.70
N GLY A 78 -1.42 18.43 6.86
CA GLY A 78 -0.56 17.35 7.31
C GLY A 78 -0.76 16.99 8.79
N TYR A 79 -1.39 17.85 9.57
CA TYR A 79 -1.64 17.68 11.01
C TYR A 79 -3.09 17.90 11.40
N GLN A 80 -3.74 18.94 10.86
CA GLN A 80 -5.08 19.38 11.24
C GLN A 80 -6.02 19.42 10.04
N ILE A 81 -7.30 19.16 10.31
CA ILE A 81 -8.37 19.27 9.34
C ILE A 81 -9.21 20.51 9.68
N THR A 82 -9.29 21.44 8.73
CA THR A 82 -10.19 22.59 8.80
C THR A 82 -11.39 22.34 7.91
N VAL A 83 -12.60 22.37 8.48
CA VAL A 83 -13.85 22.09 7.77
C VAL A 83 -14.55 23.38 7.33
N TYR A 84 -14.93 23.43 6.06
CA TYR A 84 -15.72 24.51 5.45
C TYR A 84 -17.10 23.96 5.05
N LYS A 85 -18.15 24.50 5.65
CA LYS A 85 -19.53 24.11 5.35
C LYS A 85 -20.51 25.22 5.66
N SER A 86 -21.61 25.30 4.91
CA SER A 86 -22.78 26.08 5.32
C SER A 86 -23.47 25.42 6.51
N SER A 87 -23.79 26.20 7.53
CA SER A 87 -24.44 25.74 8.76
C SER A 87 -25.39 26.81 9.28
N LEU A 88 -26.07 26.55 10.38
CA LEU A 88 -26.91 27.56 11.05
C LEU A 88 -26.11 28.79 11.46
N ASN A 89 -24.82 28.63 11.81
CA ASN A 89 -23.94 29.74 12.19
C ASN A 89 -23.28 30.42 10.99
N THR A 90 -23.23 29.76 9.84
CA THR A 90 -22.66 30.24 8.56
C THR A 90 -23.60 29.96 7.40
N PRO A 91 -24.84 30.54 7.44
CA PRO A 91 -25.80 30.30 6.39
C PRO A 91 -25.34 30.89 5.07
N GLY A 92 -25.45 30.13 3.97
CA GLY A 92 -25.09 30.61 2.64
C GLY A 92 -23.59 30.77 2.39
N LEU A 93 -22.72 30.15 3.19
CA LEU A 93 -21.29 30.18 2.94
C LEU A 93 -20.95 29.52 1.60
N LEU A 94 -21.59 28.40 1.28
CA LEU A 94 -21.46 27.66 0.02
C LEU A 94 -22.81 27.55 -0.69
N THR A 95 -22.82 27.41 -2.01
CA THR A 95 -24.03 27.11 -2.78
C THR A 95 -24.64 25.77 -2.38
N SER A 96 -23.79 24.77 -2.08
CA SER A 96 -24.18 23.47 -1.51
C SER A 96 -23.04 22.88 -0.69
N ASN A 97 -23.35 22.07 0.32
CA ASN A 97 -22.36 21.30 1.08
C ASN A 97 -21.94 20.01 0.34
N ASN A 98 -22.64 19.62 -0.71
CA ASN A 98 -22.26 18.46 -1.53
C ASN A 98 -21.23 18.88 -2.57
N ILE A 99 -19.96 18.62 -2.28
CA ILE A 99 -18.81 19.07 -3.06
C ILE A 99 -18.35 17.97 -4.00
N TYR A 100 -18.11 18.30 -5.27
CA TYR A 100 -17.71 17.33 -6.30
C TYR A 100 -16.26 17.46 -6.74
N CYS A 101 -15.73 18.69 -6.85
CA CYS A 101 -14.42 18.91 -7.46
C CYS A 101 -13.77 20.22 -7.00
N PHE A 102 -12.44 20.29 -7.21
CA PHE A 102 -11.62 21.46 -6.96
C PHE A 102 -10.67 21.73 -8.12
N ALA A 103 -10.27 23.00 -8.27
CA ALA A 103 -9.10 23.43 -9.03
C ALA A 103 -8.59 24.74 -8.44
N ASP A 104 -7.27 25.00 -8.42
CA ASP A 104 -6.75 26.30 -8.00
C ASP A 104 -6.04 27.02 -9.14
N ASP A 105 -6.27 28.34 -9.23
CA ASP A 105 -5.66 29.20 -10.22
C ASP A 105 -4.32 29.82 -9.76
N ASN A 106 -3.69 30.59 -10.64
CA ASN A 106 -2.46 31.31 -10.31
C ASN A 106 -2.72 32.60 -9.52
N ASP A 107 -3.99 33.04 -9.43
CA ASP A 107 -4.40 34.27 -8.77
C ASP A 107 -4.72 34.06 -7.29
N GLY A 108 -4.62 32.81 -6.81
CA GLY A 108 -4.79 32.41 -5.41
C GLY A 108 -6.23 32.07 -5.04
N PHE A 109 -7.07 31.79 -6.02
CA PHE A 109 -8.43 31.29 -5.78
C PHE A 109 -8.48 29.78 -5.91
N LEU A 110 -9.16 29.14 -4.96
CA LEU A 110 -9.61 27.75 -5.06
C LEU A 110 -11.04 27.74 -5.62
N TRP A 111 -11.21 27.15 -6.78
CA TRP A 111 -12.50 26.91 -7.43
C TRP A 111 -13.10 25.63 -6.88
N ILE A 112 -14.39 25.67 -6.52
CA ILE A 112 -15.08 24.60 -5.82
C ILE A 112 -16.40 24.32 -6.53
N GLY A 113 -16.48 23.16 -7.18
CA GLY A 113 -17.71 22.69 -7.82
C GLY A 113 -18.59 21.93 -6.86
N THR A 114 -19.86 22.29 -6.82
CA THR A 114 -20.86 21.68 -5.93
C THR A 114 -22.09 21.21 -6.71
N GLN A 115 -23.01 20.56 -6.02
CA GLN A 115 -24.29 20.14 -6.60
C GLN A 115 -25.17 21.33 -7.04
N GLU A 116 -25.04 22.50 -6.39
CA GLU A 116 -25.96 23.64 -6.59
C GLU A 116 -25.24 24.94 -6.96
N GLY A 117 -24.04 24.86 -7.52
CA GLY A 117 -23.31 26.02 -8.01
C GLY A 117 -21.80 25.85 -7.97
N LEU A 118 -21.15 26.88 -8.48
CA LEU A 118 -19.70 27.06 -8.45
C LEU A 118 -19.35 28.08 -7.37
N ASN A 119 -18.32 27.80 -6.58
CA ASN A 119 -17.80 28.74 -5.59
C ASN A 119 -16.32 29.00 -5.85
N THR A 120 -15.84 30.19 -5.45
CA THR A 120 -14.41 30.49 -5.40
C THR A 120 -14.03 30.90 -3.98
N LEU A 121 -12.96 30.33 -3.46
CA LEU A 121 -12.38 30.70 -2.17
C LEU A 121 -11.08 31.46 -2.42
N ASN A 122 -11.02 32.72 -2.00
CA ASN A 122 -9.75 33.43 -1.94
C ASN A 122 -8.94 32.87 -0.75
N LYS A 123 -7.83 32.16 -1.06
CA LYS A 123 -7.03 31.48 -0.04
C LYS A 123 -6.35 32.41 0.95
N LYS A 124 -6.16 33.71 0.59
CA LYS A 124 -5.54 34.71 1.47
C LYS A 124 -6.55 35.38 2.40
N THR A 125 -7.71 35.75 1.87
CA THR A 125 -8.73 36.51 2.65
C THR A 125 -9.77 35.62 3.28
N GLY A 126 -9.98 34.39 2.79
CA GLY A 126 -11.05 33.49 3.19
C GLY A 126 -12.41 33.87 2.57
N GLU A 127 -12.49 34.89 1.72
CA GLU A 127 -13.73 35.30 1.05
C GLU A 127 -14.18 34.24 0.05
N ILE A 128 -15.48 33.93 0.08
CA ILE A 128 -16.12 33.01 -0.86
C ILE A 128 -17.10 33.77 -1.74
N ARG A 129 -16.96 33.56 -3.07
CA ARG A 129 -17.93 34.05 -4.08
C ARG A 129 -18.65 32.87 -4.69
N GLN A 130 -19.87 33.13 -5.19
CA GLN A 130 -20.78 32.10 -5.71
C GLN A 130 -21.26 32.44 -7.10
N TYR A 131 -21.33 31.44 -7.98
CA TYR A 131 -21.87 31.54 -9.32
C TYR A 131 -22.88 30.42 -9.54
N THR A 132 -24.03 30.80 -10.10
CA THR A 132 -25.15 29.88 -10.40
C THR A 132 -25.70 30.13 -11.79
N ALA A 133 -26.52 29.23 -12.30
CA ALA A 133 -27.21 29.44 -13.55
C ALA A 133 -28.09 30.71 -13.49
N PRO A 134 -28.17 31.53 -14.55
CA PRO A 134 -27.68 31.28 -15.91
C PRO A 134 -26.22 31.72 -16.18
N ALA A 135 -25.46 32.19 -15.18
CA ALA A 135 -24.06 32.58 -15.39
C ALA A 135 -23.20 31.39 -15.85
N ILE A 136 -23.48 30.19 -15.34
CA ILE A 136 -22.91 28.91 -15.76
C ILE A 136 -23.99 28.02 -16.39
N PRO A 137 -23.63 26.99 -17.21
CA PRO A 137 -24.62 26.20 -17.97
C PRO A 137 -25.63 25.45 -17.08
N ASN A 138 -25.20 24.98 -15.93
CA ASN A 138 -26.02 24.27 -14.93
C ASN A 138 -25.42 24.39 -13.55
N ASN A 139 -26.25 24.30 -12.50
CA ASN A 139 -25.79 24.41 -11.12
C ASN A 139 -24.98 23.19 -10.65
N ALA A 140 -25.23 21.99 -11.18
CA ALA A 140 -24.43 20.81 -10.84
C ALA A 140 -23.07 20.86 -11.55
N VAL A 141 -22.05 21.34 -10.86
CA VAL A 141 -20.67 21.46 -11.36
C VAL A 141 -19.90 20.19 -11.01
N SER A 142 -19.72 19.33 -12.01
CA SER A 142 -19.20 17.97 -11.85
C SER A 142 -17.67 17.87 -11.92
N CYS A 143 -17.01 18.76 -12.68
CA CYS A 143 -15.57 18.77 -12.81
C CYS A 143 -15.01 20.18 -13.10
N LEU A 144 -13.79 20.42 -12.69
CA LEU A 144 -13.05 21.66 -12.85
C LEU A 144 -11.64 21.35 -13.35
N LEU A 145 -11.11 22.23 -14.19
CA LEU A 145 -9.72 22.19 -14.62
C LEU A 145 -9.18 23.62 -14.74
N VAL A 146 -8.04 23.88 -14.11
CA VAL A 146 -7.22 25.04 -14.42
C VAL A 146 -6.05 24.56 -15.26
N THR A 147 -5.91 25.12 -16.46
CA THR A 147 -4.89 24.73 -17.41
C THR A 147 -3.54 25.39 -17.08
N ARG A 148 -2.47 24.94 -17.73
CA ARG A 148 -1.13 25.53 -17.57
C ARG A 148 -1.08 27.02 -17.92
N GLU A 149 -1.98 27.47 -18.82
CA GLU A 149 -2.14 28.87 -19.20
C GLU A 149 -3.08 29.65 -18.27
N ASN A 150 -3.45 29.07 -17.13
CA ASN A 150 -4.35 29.64 -16.12
C ASN A 150 -5.80 29.86 -16.62
N GLU A 151 -6.25 29.12 -17.63
CA GLU A 151 -7.67 29.12 -18.01
C GLU A 151 -8.46 28.20 -17.11
N VAL A 152 -9.59 28.68 -16.58
CA VAL A 152 -10.50 27.90 -15.74
C VAL A 152 -11.63 27.36 -16.60
N TRP A 153 -11.69 26.02 -16.72
CA TRP A 153 -12.72 25.29 -17.42
C TRP A 153 -13.66 24.60 -16.44
N ILE A 154 -14.94 24.71 -16.69
CA ILE A 154 -16.02 24.26 -15.82
C ILE A 154 -16.92 23.29 -16.57
N GLY A 155 -16.97 22.03 -16.13
CA GLY A 155 -17.89 21.03 -16.61
C GLY A 155 -19.11 20.93 -15.70
N THR A 156 -20.30 20.97 -16.30
CA THR A 156 -21.57 20.86 -15.59
C THR A 156 -22.42 19.71 -16.14
N ASP A 157 -23.52 19.41 -15.49
CA ASP A 157 -24.45 18.37 -15.99
C ASP A 157 -25.20 18.76 -17.28
N SER A 158 -25.03 19.98 -17.79
CA SER A 158 -25.70 20.43 -19.03
C SER A 158 -24.80 21.22 -19.98
N GLY A 159 -23.48 21.14 -19.82
CA GLY A 159 -22.57 21.81 -20.74
C GLY A 159 -21.23 22.18 -20.14
N LEU A 160 -20.39 22.75 -20.98
CA LEU A 160 -19.04 23.19 -20.70
C LEU A 160 -18.97 24.72 -20.78
N CYS A 161 -18.23 25.36 -19.87
CA CYS A 161 -17.91 26.77 -20.00
C CYS A 161 -16.48 27.06 -19.54
N ARG A 162 -15.98 28.24 -19.94
CA ARG A 162 -14.68 28.78 -19.56
C ARG A 162 -14.86 30.15 -18.92
N TYR A 163 -14.20 30.37 -17.78
CA TYR A 163 -14.18 31.66 -17.09
C TYR A 163 -13.31 32.67 -17.81
N VAL A 164 -13.78 33.93 -17.87
CA VAL A 164 -13.09 35.09 -18.45
C VAL A 164 -12.88 36.12 -17.35
N ALA A 165 -11.66 36.17 -16.82
CA ALA A 165 -11.32 36.96 -15.63
C ALA A 165 -11.56 38.47 -15.80
N GLU A 166 -11.24 39.03 -16.98
CA GLU A 166 -11.37 40.47 -17.26
C GLU A 166 -12.82 40.97 -17.20
N LYS A 167 -13.77 40.07 -17.39
CA LYS A 167 -15.21 40.40 -17.43
C LYS A 167 -16.02 39.81 -16.28
N ASP A 168 -15.37 39.01 -15.41
CA ASP A 168 -16.02 38.17 -14.39
C ASP A 168 -17.24 37.43 -14.97
N SER A 169 -17.05 36.74 -16.09
CA SER A 169 -18.11 36.10 -16.87
C SER A 169 -17.66 34.77 -17.47
N PHE A 170 -18.60 34.02 -18.05
CA PHE A 170 -18.33 32.70 -18.62
C PHE A 170 -18.68 32.65 -20.13
N VAL A 171 -17.81 32.04 -20.92
CA VAL A 171 -18.05 31.65 -22.28
C VAL A 171 -18.60 30.22 -22.31
N MET A 172 -19.80 30.04 -22.87
CA MET A 172 -20.47 28.74 -22.97
C MET A 172 -20.07 28.02 -24.27
N TYR A 173 -19.88 26.71 -24.17
CA TYR A 173 -19.63 25.82 -25.30
C TYR A 173 -20.81 24.86 -25.48
N ASP A 174 -21.49 24.95 -26.61
CA ASP A 174 -22.65 24.12 -26.97
C ASP A 174 -22.64 23.80 -28.47
N GLY A 175 -23.66 23.10 -28.95
CA GLY A 175 -23.79 22.74 -30.37
C GLY A 175 -23.87 23.96 -31.31
N LYS A 176 -24.29 25.13 -30.86
CA LYS A 176 -24.35 26.34 -31.68
C LYS A 176 -22.99 27.01 -31.80
N SER A 177 -22.25 27.08 -30.69
CA SER A 177 -20.91 27.71 -30.63
C SER A 177 -19.80 26.83 -31.22
N THR A 178 -20.08 25.54 -31.48
CA THR A 178 -19.10 24.54 -31.93
C THR A 178 -19.47 23.86 -33.24
N ASP A 179 -20.28 24.51 -34.08
CA ASP A 179 -20.75 24.00 -35.40
C ASP A 179 -21.39 22.59 -35.30
N GLY A 180 -22.08 22.30 -34.22
CA GLY A 180 -22.75 21.01 -33.98
C GLY A 180 -21.84 19.88 -33.53
N ILE A 181 -20.54 20.12 -33.32
CA ILE A 181 -19.57 19.07 -32.96
C ILE A 181 -19.69 18.72 -31.46
N PHE A 182 -19.81 19.73 -30.59
CA PHE A 182 -19.87 19.52 -29.15
C PHE A 182 -21.31 19.75 -28.63
N PRO A 183 -22.03 18.70 -28.22
CA PRO A 183 -23.41 18.85 -27.74
C PRO A 183 -23.46 19.45 -26.32
N ALA A 184 -24.62 20.00 -25.95
CA ALA A 184 -24.94 20.25 -24.56
C ALA A 184 -25.05 18.89 -23.82
N ALA A 185 -24.02 18.51 -23.09
CA ALA A 185 -23.91 17.18 -22.49
C ALA A 185 -23.50 17.29 -21.01
N SER A 186 -23.83 16.27 -20.23
CA SER A 186 -23.30 16.13 -18.86
C SER A 186 -21.80 15.80 -18.94
N ILE A 187 -20.98 16.75 -18.51
CA ILE A 187 -19.52 16.64 -18.49
C ILE A 187 -19.12 15.88 -17.23
N LYS A 188 -18.21 14.93 -17.35
CA LYS A 188 -17.74 14.12 -16.20
C LYS A 188 -16.25 14.29 -15.90
N SER A 189 -15.45 14.58 -16.93
CA SER A 189 -14.02 14.79 -16.76
C SER A 189 -13.47 15.84 -17.72
N LEU A 190 -12.47 16.57 -17.23
CA LEU A 190 -11.66 17.52 -17.98
C LEU A 190 -10.20 17.18 -17.75
N PHE A 191 -9.40 17.16 -18.81
CA PHE A 191 -7.98 16.84 -18.74
C PHE A 191 -7.20 17.65 -19.77
N GLU A 192 -6.07 18.24 -19.38
CA GLU A 192 -5.13 18.89 -20.30
C GLU A 192 -3.98 17.93 -20.61
N ASP A 193 -3.80 17.58 -21.88
CA ASP A 193 -2.71 16.69 -22.26
C ASP A 193 -1.34 17.39 -22.30
N SER A 194 -0.28 16.61 -22.51
CA SER A 194 1.09 17.13 -22.58
C SER A 194 1.32 18.14 -23.71
N ASP A 195 0.44 18.20 -24.74
CA ASP A 195 0.52 19.13 -25.86
C ASP A 195 -0.32 20.41 -25.63
N GLY A 196 -1.07 20.46 -24.51
CA GLY A 196 -1.93 21.59 -24.14
C GLY A 196 -3.35 21.52 -24.71
N ASP A 197 -3.74 20.42 -25.36
CA ASP A 197 -5.11 20.21 -25.80
C ASP A 197 -6.01 19.82 -24.62
N LEU A 198 -7.24 20.34 -24.61
CA LEU A 198 -8.24 19.99 -23.60
C LEU A 198 -9.04 18.76 -24.03
N TRP A 199 -9.07 17.75 -23.17
CA TRP A 199 -9.91 16.57 -23.32
C TRP A 199 -11.14 16.70 -22.45
N VAL A 200 -12.30 16.34 -23.02
CA VAL A 200 -13.61 16.47 -22.38
C VAL A 200 -14.32 15.12 -22.43
N GLY A 201 -14.54 14.54 -21.26
CA GLY A 201 -15.30 13.30 -21.10
C GLY A 201 -16.72 13.59 -20.67
N THR A 202 -17.67 12.86 -21.28
CA THR A 202 -19.10 13.04 -21.01
C THR A 202 -19.75 11.77 -20.47
N TRP A 203 -20.93 11.93 -19.88
CA TRP A 203 -21.69 10.80 -19.33
C TRP A 203 -22.14 9.80 -20.42
N SER A 204 -22.59 10.30 -21.59
CA SER A 204 -23.19 9.47 -22.65
C SER A 204 -22.93 9.94 -24.06
N SER A 205 -22.23 11.07 -24.23
CA SER A 205 -21.92 11.64 -25.57
C SER A 205 -20.51 11.29 -26.04
N GLY A 206 -19.72 10.59 -25.21
CA GLY A 206 -18.37 10.13 -25.53
C GLY A 206 -17.27 11.08 -25.15
N LEU A 207 -16.20 11.01 -25.90
CA LEU A 207 -14.95 11.72 -25.70
C LEU A 207 -14.76 12.80 -26.76
N PHE A 208 -14.35 13.99 -26.34
CA PHE A 208 -14.03 15.12 -27.20
C PHE A 208 -12.64 15.67 -26.87
N ARG A 209 -12.01 16.31 -27.85
CA ARG A 209 -10.77 17.06 -27.70
C ARG A 209 -10.94 18.46 -28.31
N TYR A 210 -10.62 19.47 -27.54
CA TYR A 210 -10.46 20.83 -28.02
C TYR A 210 -9.00 21.12 -28.30
N SER A 211 -8.65 21.32 -29.58
CA SER A 211 -7.31 21.72 -29.99
C SER A 211 -7.19 23.23 -29.86
N ARG A 212 -6.36 23.70 -28.95
CA ARG A 212 -6.10 25.14 -28.78
C ARG A 212 -5.45 25.76 -29.99
N LYS A 213 -4.54 25.03 -30.65
CA LYS A 213 -3.83 25.50 -31.83
C LYS A 213 -4.78 25.79 -33.00
N GLU A 214 -5.84 25.01 -33.10
CA GLU A 214 -6.80 25.09 -34.21
C GLU A 214 -8.11 25.79 -33.83
N ASP A 215 -8.30 26.08 -32.54
CA ASP A 215 -9.54 26.60 -31.94
C ASP A 215 -10.76 25.76 -32.34
N LYS A 216 -10.62 24.41 -32.23
CA LYS A 216 -11.61 23.48 -32.76
C LYS A 216 -11.80 22.26 -31.89
N PHE A 217 -13.06 21.81 -31.76
CA PHE A 217 -13.41 20.53 -31.16
C PHE A 217 -13.34 19.37 -32.16
N TYR A 218 -12.89 18.22 -31.67
CA TYR A 218 -12.89 16.94 -32.36
C TYR A 218 -13.71 15.94 -31.53
N ALA A 219 -14.69 15.27 -32.17
CA ALA A 219 -15.43 14.17 -31.58
C ALA A 219 -14.74 12.85 -31.88
N TYR A 220 -14.58 12.02 -30.88
CA TYR A 220 -13.94 10.71 -31.02
C TYR A 220 -14.96 9.61 -31.33
N PRO A 221 -14.52 8.47 -31.95
CA PRO A 221 -15.38 7.33 -32.17
C PRO A 221 -16.05 6.88 -30.87
N LYS A 222 -17.24 6.30 -31.01
CA LYS A 222 -17.99 5.76 -29.86
C LYS A 222 -17.14 4.75 -29.08
N ILE A 223 -17.00 4.96 -27.77
CA ILE A 223 -16.17 4.11 -26.90
C ILE A 223 -16.82 2.72 -26.78
N ASN A 224 -18.13 2.68 -26.53
CA ASN A 224 -18.97 1.49 -26.43
C ASN A 224 -20.45 1.88 -26.55
N GLU A 225 -21.37 0.96 -26.24
CA GLU A 225 -22.81 1.24 -26.31
C GLU A 225 -23.25 2.37 -25.37
N ARG A 226 -22.68 2.49 -24.19
CA ARG A 226 -22.96 3.56 -23.20
C ARG A 226 -22.33 4.89 -23.57
N ASN A 227 -21.21 4.84 -24.31
CA ASN A 227 -20.42 6.00 -24.74
C ASN A 227 -20.03 6.94 -23.59
N SER A 228 -19.65 6.35 -22.45
CA SER A 228 -19.27 7.06 -21.22
C SER A 228 -17.76 7.24 -21.15
N ALA A 229 -17.30 8.48 -20.96
CA ALA A 229 -15.94 8.86 -20.63
C ALA A 229 -15.95 9.56 -19.26
N HIS A 230 -15.84 8.77 -18.19
CA HIS A 230 -16.00 9.26 -16.80
C HIS A 230 -14.71 9.86 -16.24
N VAL A 231 -13.57 9.28 -16.58
CA VAL A 231 -12.24 9.77 -16.24
C VAL A 231 -11.30 9.69 -17.43
N ILE A 232 -10.40 10.66 -17.56
CA ILE A 232 -9.37 10.75 -18.59
C ILE A 232 -8.03 10.96 -17.92
N TYR A 233 -7.02 10.22 -18.33
CA TYR A 233 -5.67 10.31 -17.79
C TYR A 233 -4.62 10.10 -18.88
N GLN A 234 -3.54 10.88 -18.88
CA GLN A 234 -2.36 10.64 -19.70
C GLN A 234 -1.21 10.19 -18.83
N ASP A 235 -0.65 9.01 -19.12
CA ASP A 235 0.49 8.48 -18.39
C ASP A 235 1.82 9.12 -18.82
N SER A 236 2.90 8.83 -18.11
CA SER A 236 4.25 9.36 -18.38
C SER A 236 4.79 8.95 -19.75
N ASN A 237 4.27 7.88 -20.35
CA ASN A 237 4.56 7.44 -21.73
C ASN A 237 3.64 8.10 -22.78
N ARG A 238 2.87 9.13 -22.37
CA ARG A 238 1.90 9.87 -23.21
C ARG A 238 0.74 9.02 -23.75
N LYS A 239 0.49 7.85 -23.18
CA LYS A 239 -0.68 7.04 -23.50
C LYS A 239 -1.92 7.63 -22.85
N MET A 240 -3.03 7.68 -23.58
CA MET A 240 -4.31 8.22 -23.12
C MET A 240 -5.20 7.08 -22.63
N TRP A 241 -5.58 7.16 -21.36
CA TRP A 241 -6.46 6.20 -20.69
C TRP A 241 -7.82 6.84 -20.46
N VAL A 242 -8.88 6.09 -20.69
CA VAL A 242 -10.27 6.53 -20.47
C VAL A 242 -10.99 5.48 -19.64
N GLY A 243 -11.46 5.87 -18.48
CA GLY A 243 -12.33 5.03 -17.64
C GLY A 243 -13.78 5.40 -17.88
N GLY A 244 -14.65 4.38 -17.92
CA GLY A 244 -16.06 4.59 -18.17
C GLY A 244 -16.95 4.11 -17.03
N TRP A 245 -18.22 4.48 -17.09
CA TRP A 245 -19.24 4.01 -16.15
C TRP A 245 -19.85 2.70 -16.67
N ASP A 246 -19.62 1.61 -15.93
CA ASP A 246 -20.08 0.25 -16.24
C ASP A 246 -19.59 -0.27 -17.62
N CYS A 247 -18.39 0.15 -18.00
CA CYS A 247 -17.79 -0.25 -19.28
C CYS A 247 -16.27 -0.49 -19.23
N GLY A 248 -15.66 -0.34 -18.06
CA GLY A 248 -14.24 -0.68 -17.85
C GLY A 248 -13.28 0.43 -18.23
N LEU A 249 -12.06 0.02 -18.55
CA LEU A 249 -10.92 0.87 -18.87
C LEU A 249 -10.54 0.73 -20.34
N PHE A 250 -10.21 1.85 -20.97
CA PHE A 250 -9.82 1.90 -22.39
C PHE A 250 -8.47 2.60 -22.53
N LEU A 251 -7.62 2.05 -23.38
CA LEU A 251 -6.44 2.73 -23.92
C LEU A 251 -6.80 3.30 -25.28
N LEU A 252 -6.70 4.61 -25.45
CA LEU A 252 -6.91 5.30 -26.72
C LEU A 252 -5.62 5.25 -27.54
N ASN A 253 -5.65 4.51 -28.63
CA ASN A 253 -4.53 4.39 -29.55
C ASN A 253 -4.62 5.47 -30.64
N HIS A 254 -3.48 6.04 -31.01
CA HIS A 254 -3.34 7.10 -32.03
C HIS A 254 -4.22 8.33 -31.77
N PRO A 255 -4.18 8.94 -30.54
CA PRO A 255 -5.13 9.98 -30.13
C PRO A 255 -5.12 11.25 -31.01
N LYS A 256 -4.07 11.49 -31.76
CA LYS A 256 -3.98 12.67 -32.69
C LYS A 256 -4.25 12.29 -34.15
N ASP A 257 -4.34 11.02 -34.49
CA ASP A 257 -4.64 10.54 -35.84
C ASP A 257 -6.09 10.05 -35.94
N MET A 258 -6.99 10.96 -36.28
CA MET A 258 -8.43 10.69 -36.35
C MET A 258 -8.82 9.61 -37.39
N ALA A 259 -7.95 9.31 -38.36
CA ALA A 259 -8.20 8.25 -39.34
C ALA A 259 -7.92 6.84 -38.82
N ASN A 260 -6.98 6.73 -37.84
CA ASN A 260 -6.50 5.47 -37.33
C ASN A 260 -6.76 5.30 -35.82
N VAL A 261 -7.56 6.17 -35.20
CA VAL A 261 -7.87 6.11 -33.77
C VAL A 261 -8.75 4.90 -33.43
N PHE A 262 -8.38 4.15 -32.40
CA PHE A 262 -9.17 3.04 -31.88
C PHE A 262 -8.91 2.84 -30.38
N TYR A 263 -9.76 2.04 -29.72
CA TYR A 263 -9.66 1.72 -28.31
C TYR A 263 -9.21 0.27 -28.08
N THR A 264 -8.26 0.07 -27.16
CA THR A 264 -8.01 -1.24 -26.55
C THR A 264 -8.78 -1.30 -25.23
N HIS A 265 -9.60 -2.33 -25.05
CA HIS A 265 -10.55 -2.44 -23.95
C HIS A 265 -10.10 -3.43 -22.89
N TYR A 266 -10.16 -3.04 -21.63
CA TYR A 266 -9.92 -3.84 -20.44
C TYR A 266 -11.16 -3.81 -19.55
N SER A 267 -11.68 -4.98 -19.18
CA SER A 267 -12.91 -5.10 -18.39
C SER A 267 -12.77 -6.13 -17.28
N HIS A 268 -13.67 -6.05 -16.30
CA HIS A 268 -13.85 -7.09 -15.31
C HIS A 268 -14.36 -8.37 -15.97
N ARG A 269 -13.75 -9.51 -15.63
CA ARG A 269 -14.15 -10.85 -16.07
C ARG A 269 -14.42 -11.73 -14.86
N ILE A 270 -15.63 -12.25 -14.75
CA ILE A 270 -16.02 -13.13 -13.63
C ILE A 270 -15.12 -14.37 -13.62
N GLY A 271 -14.52 -14.66 -12.45
CA GLY A 271 -13.63 -15.81 -12.27
C GLY A 271 -12.19 -15.59 -12.72
N ASP A 272 -11.83 -14.36 -13.12
CA ASP A 272 -10.47 -13.97 -13.47
C ASP A 272 -9.98 -12.86 -12.52
N ASP A 273 -9.29 -13.24 -11.46
CA ASP A 273 -8.78 -12.32 -10.44
C ASP A 273 -7.69 -11.37 -10.96
N ALA A 274 -7.09 -11.67 -12.12
CA ALA A 274 -6.13 -10.82 -12.80
C ALA A 274 -6.78 -9.83 -13.77
N SER A 275 -8.10 -9.84 -13.93
CA SER A 275 -8.85 -8.83 -14.68
C SER A 275 -9.12 -7.58 -13.82
N LEU A 276 -9.63 -6.50 -14.44
CA LEU A 276 -10.05 -5.29 -13.72
C LEU A 276 -11.05 -5.63 -12.60
N SER A 277 -10.95 -4.98 -11.43
CA SER A 277 -11.78 -5.32 -10.25
C SER A 277 -13.27 -5.04 -10.42
N ASP A 278 -13.63 -3.99 -11.18
CA ASP A 278 -15.02 -3.63 -11.55
C ASP A 278 -15.03 -2.80 -12.85
N ASN A 279 -16.16 -2.79 -13.55
CA ASN A 279 -16.33 -2.03 -14.80
C ASN A 279 -16.70 -0.54 -14.58
N ILE A 280 -16.94 -0.11 -13.35
CA ILE A 280 -17.07 1.31 -13.01
C ILE A 280 -15.70 1.82 -12.57
N VAL A 281 -15.09 2.66 -13.40
CA VAL A 281 -13.79 3.29 -13.14
C VAL A 281 -14.02 4.74 -12.74
N TYR A 282 -13.63 5.09 -11.52
CA TYR A 282 -13.83 6.44 -10.98
C TYR A 282 -12.65 7.37 -11.22
N ASP A 283 -11.42 6.87 -11.01
CA ASP A 283 -10.22 7.69 -11.11
C ASP A 283 -9.01 6.86 -11.51
N ILE A 284 -7.98 7.52 -12.08
CA ILE A 284 -6.75 6.89 -12.55
C ILE A 284 -5.58 7.79 -12.17
N VAL A 285 -4.52 7.20 -11.63
CA VAL A 285 -3.25 7.89 -11.36
C VAL A 285 -2.07 6.97 -11.64
N GLU A 286 -0.93 7.53 -11.99
CA GLU A 286 0.33 6.79 -12.18
C GLU A 286 1.29 7.03 -11.02
N ASP A 287 1.87 5.94 -10.49
CA ASP A 287 3.14 6.01 -9.79
C ASP A 287 4.26 6.03 -10.83
N VAL A 288 4.86 7.19 -11.04
CA VAL A 288 5.88 7.41 -12.08
C VAL A 288 7.21 6.74 -11.80
N HIS A 289 7.48 6.32 -10.55
CA HIS A 289 8.73 5.64 -10.20
C HIS A 289 8.67 4.15 -10.56
N THR A 290 7.51 3.54 -10.40
CA THR A 290 7.28 2.12 -10.67
C THR A 290 6.60 1.88 -12.02
N HIS A 291 6.20 2.94 -12.74
CA HIS A 291 5.40 2.89 -13.98
C HIS A 291 4.15 2.01 -13.84
N THR A 292 3.48 2.14 -12.68
CA THR A 292 2.23 1.43 -12.41
C THR A 292 1.05 2.38 -12.47
N LEU A 293 -0.04 1.94 -13.11
CA LEU A 293 -1.32 2.64 -13.06
C LEU A 293 -2.16 2.11 -11.90
N TRP A 294 -2.68 3.03 -11.12
CA TRP A 294 -3.59 2.80 -10.02
C TRP A 294 -4.97 3.23 -10.46
N ILE A 295 -5.93 2.35 -10.40
CA ILE A 295 -7.28 2.52 -10.94
C ILE A 295 -8.28 2.33 -9.80
N GLY A 296 -8.95 3.41 -9.40
CA GLY A 296 -10.04 3.40 -8.43
C GLY A 296 -11.34 2.92 -9.07
N THR A 297 -11.97 1.92 -8.49
CA THR A 297 -13.20 1.33 -8.99
C THR A 297 -14.27 1.27 -7.91
N ARG A 298 -15.49 0.88 -8.30
CA ARG A 298 -16.57 0.62 -7.35
C ARG A 298 -16.28 -0.57 -6.42
N VAL A 299 -15.45 -1.53 -6.85
CA VAL A 299 -15.13 -2.74 -6.09
C VAL A 299 -13.61 -2.86 -5.92
N GLY A 300 -13.03 -1.90 -5.20
CA GLY A 300 -11.64 -1.89 -4.82
C GLY A 300 -10.72 -1.07 -5.71
N LEU A 301 -9.44 -1.32 -5.52
CA LEU A 301 -8.33 -0.69 -6.22
C LEU A 301 -7.66 -1.72 -7.12
N SER A 302 -7.53 -1.42 -8.41
CA SER A 302 -6.75 -2.22 -9.36
C SER A 302 -5.41 -1.56 -9.65
N ILE A 303 -4.33 -2.31 -9.62
CA ILE A 303 -2.98 -1.84 -9.96
C ILE A 303 -2.48 -2.61 -11.17
N MET A 304 -2.03 -1.91 -12.20
CA MET A 304 -1.53 -2.49 -13.44
C MET A 304 -0.13 -1.96 -13.76
N LYS A 305 0.82 -2.86 -14.03
CA LYS A 305 2.15 -2.48 -14.55
C LYS A 305 2.02 -2.15 -16.04
N GLN A 306 2.59 -1.03 -16.48
CA GLN A 306 2.54 -0.61 -17.90
C GLN A 306 3.31 -1.55 -18.84
N GLU A 307 4.25 -2.33 -18.31
CA GLU A 307 5.00 -3.36 -19.04
C GLU A 307 4.13 -4.58 -19.41
N ASN A 308 3.11 -4.87 -18.60
CA ASN A 308 2.19 -5.99 -18.81
C ASN A 308 0.72 -5.51 -18.76
N PRO A 309 0.27 -4.77 -19.79
CA PRO A 309 -1.07 -4.20 -19.78
C PRO A 309 -2.14 -5.29 -19.85
N GLY A 310 -3.18 -5.11 -19.03
CA GLY A 310 -4.32 -6.04 -18.95
C GLY A 310 -4.21 -7.10 -17.88
N THR A 311 -3.11 -7.10 -17.10
CA THR A 311 -2.98 -7.91 -15.89
C THR A 311 -3.01 -7.00 -14.68
N PHE A 312 -3.96 -7.23 -13.76
CA PHE A 312 -4.24 -6.39 -12.61
C PHE A 312 -3.97 -7.12 -11.31
N ILE A 313 -3.47 -6.39 -10.31
CA ILE A 313 -3.44 -6.79 -8.91
C ILE A 313 -4.59 -6.03 -8.23
N ASN A 314 -5.53 -6.75 -7.64
CA ASN A 314 -6.74 -6.18 -7.09
C ASN A 314 -6.75 -6.20 -5.56
N TYR A 315 -6.94 -5.01 -4.96
CA TYR A 315 -7.13 -4.82 -3.52
C TYR A 315 -8.62 -4.62 -3.26
N LYS A 316 -9.21 -5.51 -2.45
CA LYS A 316 -10.65 -5.50 -2.09
C LYS A 316 -10.82 -5.65 -0.58
N SER A 317 -11.96 -5.22 -0.04
CA SER A 317 -12.23 -5.30 1.41
C SER A 317 -12.49 -6.72 1.90
N LEU A 318 -13.05 -7.58 1.06
CA LEU A 318 -13.41 -8.95 1.39
C LEU A 318 -12.81 -9.94 0.39
N HIS A 319 -12.45 -11.13 0.90
CA HIS A 319 -12.02 -12.30 0.10
C HIS A 319 -10.85 -12.05 -0.87
N SER A 320 -9.92 -11.17 -0.49
CA SER A 320 -8.73 -10.90 -1.29
C SER A 320 -7.45 -11.17 -0.49
N ALA A 321 -6.44 -11.72 -1.15
CA ALA A 321 -5.09 -11.82 -0.61
C ALA A 321 -4.49 -10.43 -0.33
N TYR A 322 -5.03 -9.39 -1.00
CA TYR A 322 -4.65 -8.00 -0.86
C TYR A 322 -5.83 -7.22 -0.30
N HIS A 323 -5.75 -6.85 0.99
CA HIS A 323 -6.84 -6.20 1.72
C HIS A 323 -6.73 -4.67 1.68
N ILE A 324 -7.89 -4.01 1.50
CA ILE A 324 -8.09 -2.56 1.64
C ILE A 324 -9.30 -2.32 2.56
N PRO A 325 -9.31 -1.25 3.39
CA PRO A 325 -10.40 -1.04 4.37
C PRO A 325 -11.80 -0.83 3.79
N CYS A 326 -11.91 -0.48 2.51
CA CYS A 326 -13.17 -0.19 1.83
C CYS A 326 -13.07 -0.51 0.34
N ASP A 327 -14.21 -0.76 -0.31
CA ASP A 327 -14.23 -1.15 -1.73
C ASP A 327 -14.39 0.04 -2.68
N GLU A 328 -15.23 1.02 -2.37
CA GLU A 328 -15.54 2.09 -3.31
C GLU A 328 -14.48 3.20 -3.26
N ILE A 329 -13.59 3.21 -4.27
CA ILE A 329 -12.47 4.16 -4.39
C ILE A 329 -12.81 5.21 -5.44
N ASN A 330 -13.33 6.36 -4.99
CA ASN A 330 -13.86 7.41 -5.87
C ASN A 330 -12.80 8.37 -6.41
N SER A 331 -11.71 8.55 -5.69
CA SER A 331 -10.69 9.51 -6.07
C SER A 331 -9.30 8.97 -5.78
N LEU A 332 -8.40 9.23 -6.70
CA LEU A 332 -6.98 8.97 -6.57
C LEU A 332 -6.20 10.28 -6.76
N LEU A 333 -5.19 10.49 -5.95
CA LEU A 333 -4.27 11.60 -6.10
C LEU A 333 -2.84 11.11 -5.83
N ARG A 334 -1.91 11.48 -6.69
CA ARG A 334 -0.48 11.41 -6.39
C ARG A 334 -0.02 12.79 -5.94
N ASP A 335 0.46 12.88 -4.70
CA ASP A 335 0.96 14.15 -4.17
C ASP A 335 2.37 14.49 -4.71
N ARG A 336 2.85 15.70 -4.40
CA ARG A 336 4.18 16.17 -4.81
C ARG A 336 5.34 15.34 -4.26
N PHE A 337 5.10 14.51 -3.23
CA PHE A 337 6.07 13.62 -2.62
C PHE A 337 5.97 12.19 -3.14
N ASN A 338 5.10 11.96 -4.13
CA ASN A 338 4.78 10.67 -4.73
C ASN A 338 4.00 9.71 -3.81
N ASN A 339 3.38 10.17 -2.73
CA ASN A 339 2.42 9.34 -2.00
C ASN A 339 1.12 9.25 -2.82
N ILE A 340 0.48 8.09 -2.76
CA ILE A 340 -0.83 7.87 -3.38
C ILE A 340 -1.92 8.02 -2.33
N TRP A 341 -2.85 8.93 -2.58
CA TRP A 341 -3.99 9.21 -1.74
C TRP A 341 -5.25 8.67 -2.39
N LEU A 342 -6.10 7.99 -1.60
CA LEU A 342 -7.35 7.40 -2.02
C LEU A 342 -8.50 8.03 -1.23
N GLY A 343 -9.46 8.60 -1.93
CA GLY A 343 -10.75 9.00 -1.36
C GLY A 343 -11.75 7.87 -1.56
N SER A 344 -12.44 7.51 -0.51
CA SER A 344 -13.34 6.35 -0.52
C SER A 344 -14.71 6.64 0.06
N ILE A 345 -15.66 5.78 -0.23
CA ILE A 345 -16.98 5.78 0.41
C ILE A 345 -16.96 4.80 1.58
N GLY A 346 -17.01 5.35 2.78
CA GLY A 346 -17.05 4.59 4.04
C GLY A 346 -15.70 4.32 4.70
N GLY A 347 -14.57 4.58 4.01
CA GLY A 347 -13.23 4.44 4.57
C GLY A 347 -12.50 5.77 4.78
N GLY A 348 -13.11 6.91 4.46
CA GLY A 348 -12.47 8.22 4.54
C GLY A 348 -11.37 8.39 3.51
N VAL A 349 -10.22 8.90 3.94
CA VAL A 349 -9.01 9.08 3.12
C VAL A 349 -7.97 8.06 3.53
N LEU A 350 -7.41 7.35 2.55
CA LEU A 350 -6.31 6.43 2.75
C LEU A 350 -5.06 6.99 2.06
N MET A 351 -3.93 6.97 2.73
CA MET A 351 -2.64 7.39 2.18
C MET A 351 -1.69 6.20 2.15
N ILE A 352 -1.05 6.01 1.01
CA ILE A 352 -0.03 5.00 0.77
C ILE A 352 1.30 5.72 0.51
N ASP A 353 2.29 5.44 1.34
CA ASP A 353 3.66 5.85 1.07
C ASP A 353 4.27 4.88 0.04
N THR A 354 4.43 5.34 -1.19
CA THR A 354 5.02 4.54 -2.28
C THR A 354 6.54 4.50 -2.25
N LYS A 355 7.18 5.28 -1.39
CA LYS A 355 8.62 5.19 -1.19
C LYS A 355 8.93 3.82 -0.58
N GLN A 356 9.85 3.11 -1.19
CA GLN A 356 10.37 1.89 -0.58
C GLN A 356 10.97 2.28 0.77
N SER A 357 10.28 1.90 1.85
CA SER A 357 10.87 2.02 3.17
C SER A 357 12.13 1.16 3.19
N PRO A 358 13.27 1.69 3.64
CA PRO A 358 14.45 0.85 3.87
C PRO A 358 14.19 -0.22 4.94
N PHE A 359 13.04 -0.14 5.61
CA PHE A 359 12.59 -1.09 6.63
C PHE A 359 11.50 -2.00 6.08
N ALA A 360 11.77 -3.30 6.05
CA ALA A 360 10.75 -4.31 5.79
C ALA A 360 10.06 -4.68 7.11
N PHE A 361 8.74 -4.84 7.05
CA PHE A 361 7.95 -5.30 8.20
C PHE A 361 7.54 -6.75 7.98
N TYR A 362 7.82 -7.57 8.97
CA TYR A 362 7.39 -8.95 9.01
C TYR A 362 6.39 -9.14 10.15
N SER A 363 5.20 -9.66 9.84
CA SER A 363 4.25 -10.09 10.84
C SER A 363 4.52 -11.56 11.18
N LEU A 364 4.63 -11.86 12.47
CA LEU A 364 4.77 -13.23 12.99
C LEU A 364 3.40 -13.89 13.23
N ASN A 365 2.33 -13.41 12.60
CA ASN A 365 0.99 -13.96 12.76
C ASN A 365 0.94 -15.41 12.28
N LEU A 366 0.63 -16.33 13.17
CA LEU A 366 0.67 -17.78 12.99
C LEU A 366 -0.69 -18.43 12.71
N ALA A 367 -1.80 -17.76 12.99
CA ALA A 367 -3.14 -18.27 12.77
C ALA A 367 -4.15 -17.11 12.66
N GLU A 368 -5.25 -17.37 11.97
CA GLU A 368 -6.30 -16.38 11.70
C GLU A 368 -7.06 -15.89 12.95
N ASP A 369 -6.94 -16.56 14.12
CA ASP A 369 -7.78 -16.30 15.29
C ASP A 369 -7.05 -15.89 16.59
N ASP A 370 -5.71 -15.98 16.69
CA ASP A 370 -4.98 -15.54 17.86
C ASP A 370 -3.82 -14.63 17.46
N VAL A 371 -3.87 -13.36 17.84
CA VAL A 371 -2.77 -12.42 17.76
C VAL A 371 -1.97 -12.48 19.08
N PRO A 372 -1.01 -13.36 19.22
CA PRO A 372 -0.13 -13.33 20.38
C PRO A 372 0.83 -12.16 20.18
N THR A 373 0.75 -11.18 21.02
CA THR A 373 1.75 -10.13 21.15
C THR A 373 3.03 -10.76 21.69
N THR A 374 3.87 -11.32 20.81
CA THR A 374 5.18 -11.80 21.24
C THR A 374 6.24 -10.75 20.94
N ALA A 375 7.04 -10.43 21.96
CA ALA A 375 8.18 -9.54 21.79
C ALA A 375 9.31 -10.27 21.07
N VAL A 376 9.85 -9.69 19.99
CA VAL A 376 11.13 -10.10 19.42
C VAL A 376 12.23 -9.56 20.33
N ARG A 377 13.07 -10.44 20.88
CA ARG A 377 14.14 -10.13 21.84
C ARG A 377 15.51 -10.13 21.20
N ALA A 378 15.71 -10.99 20.19
CA ALA A 378 16.95 -11.11 19.45
C ALA A 378 16.69 -11.17 17.95
N LEU A 379 17.59 -10.59 17.16
CA LEU A 379 17.55 -10.60 15.70
C LEU A 379 18.97 -10.77 15.19
N PHE A 380 19.17 -11.73 14.27
CA PHE A 380 20.49 -12.02 13.75
C PHE A 380 20.40 -12.52 12.30
N ALA A 381 21.25 -12.01 11.41
CA ALA A 381 21.43 -12.53 10.06
C ALA A 381 22.73 -13.34 10.01
N ASP A 382 22.64 -14.62 9.67
CA ASP A 382 23.80 -15.49 9.56
C ASP A 382 24.58 -15.32 8.25
N ALA A 383 25.65 -16.08 8.06
CA ALA A 383 26.48 -16.02 6.88
C ALA A 383 25.76 -16.46 5.60
N ASP A 384 24.74 -17.31 5.70
CA ASP A 384 23.86 -17.72 4.60
C ASP A 384 22.78 -16.64 4.31
N LYS A 385 22.78 -15.55 5.09
CA LYS A 385 21.78 -14.46 5.09
C LYS A 385 20.40 -14.86 5.61
N ASP A 386 20.27 -16.04 6.20
CA ASP A 386 19.05 -16.43 6.89
C ASP A 386 18.83 -15.53 8.10
N LEU A 387 17.59 -15.10 8.30
CA LEU A 387 17.24 -14.22 9.41
C LEU A 387 16.67 -15.03 10.57
N TRP A 388 17.39 -15.00 11.70
CA TRP A 388 16.98 -15.65 12.94
C TRP A 388 16.30 -14.65 13.88
N LEU A 389 15.16 -15.04 14.43
CA LEU A 389 14.37 -14.23 15.35
C LEU A 389 14.18 -14.98 16.67
N GLY A 390 14.75 -14.43 17.75
CA GLY A 390 14.48 -14.89 19.11
C GLY A 390 13.24 -14.20 19.68
N THR A 391 12.29 -14.98 20.20
CA THR A 391 11.03 -14.47 20.75
C THR A 391 10.80 -14.89 22.18
N GLY A 392 9.87 -14.20 22.87
CA GLY A 392 9.51 -14.52 24.25
C GLY A 392 8.62 -15.75 24.41
N SER A 393 7.69 -15.97 23.49
CA SER A 393 6.65 -17.01 23.65
C SER A 393 6.74 -18.14 22.63
N TYR A 394 7.34 -17.88 21.46
CA TYR A 394 7.47 -18.87 20.38
C TYR A 394 8.90 -19.34 20.17
N GLY A 395 9.80 -18.99 21.09
CA GLY A 395 11.22 -19.37 21.04
C GLY A 395 11.92 -18.78 19.86
N LEU A 396 12.23 -19.60 18.86
CA LEU A 396 13.03 -19.25 17.70
C LEU A 396 12.20 -19.35 16.42
N ALA A 397 12.42 -18.40 15.50
CA ALA A 397 11.97 -18.50 14.12
C ALA A 397 13.14 -18.23 13.16
N ARG A 398 13.16 -18.89 11.99
CA ARG A 398 14.13 -18.69 10.92
C ARG A 398 13.41 -18.31 9.65
N LYS A 399 13.82 -17.21 9.03
CA LYS A 399 13.43 -16.86 7.67
C LYS A 399 14.57 -17.21 6.73
N ASP A 400 14.34 -18.19 5.89
CA ASP A 400 15.26 -18.60 4.83
C ASP A 400 15.40 -17.49 3.79
N TYR A 401 16.63 -17.13 3.45
CA TYR A 401 16.91 -16.02 2.54
C TYR A 401 16.51 -16.32 1.09
N GLU A 402 16.72 -17.55 0.62
CA GLU A 402 16.51 -17.92 -0.78
C GLU A 402 15.01 -18.14 -1.08
N THR A 403 14.32 -18.84 -0.18
CA THR A 403 12.89 -19.19 -0.36
C THR A 403 11.94 -18.17 0.24
N GLY A 404 12.41 -17.30 1.15
CA GLY A 404 11.59 -16.36 1.90
C GLY A 404 10.66 -17.01 2.93
N VAL A 405 10.74 -18.33 3.11
CA VAL A 405 9.87 -19.09 4.02
C VAL A 405 10.26 -18.79 5.47
N LEU A 406 9.27 -18.46 6.29
CA LEU A 406 9.42 -18.32 7.74
C LEU A 406 9.06 -19.64 8.42
N SER A 407 10.02 -20.26 9.08
CA SER A 407 9.86 -21.50 9.85
C SER A 407 10.01 -21.20 11.34
N PHE A 408 9.08 -21.73 12.14
CA PHE A 408 9.16 -21.63 13.59
C PHE A 408 9.88 -22.84 14.18
N PHE A 409 10.35 -22.69 15.41
CA PHE A 409 11.11 -23.68 16.20
C PHE A 409 10.64 -25.12 15.98
N SER A 410 9.35 -25.39 16.15
CA SER A 410 8.75 -26.72 16.01
C SER A 410 8.78 -27.30 14.58
N HIS A 411 9.06 -26.46 13.57
CA HIS A 411 9.10 -26.85 12.16
C HIS A 411 10.51 -26.84 11.57
N ILE A 412 11.53 -26.55 12.39
CA ILE A 412 12.94 -26.64 12.01
C ILE A 412 13.44 -28.02 12.41
N PRO A 413 13.78 -28.92 11.47
CA PRO A 413 14.07 -30.34 11.75
C PRO A 413 15.20 -30.54 12.77
N GLU A 414 16.21 -29.69 12.76
CA GLU A 414 17.38 -29.76 13.62
C GLU A 414 17.04 -29.54 15.10
N PHE A 415 15.89 -28.90 15.40
CA PHE A 415 15.42 -28.64 16.76
C PHE A 415 14.39 -29.66 17.26
N SER A 416 14.10 -30.73 16.50
CA SER A 416 13.02 -31.70 16.82
C SER A 416 13.15 -32.38 18.20
N ASP A 417 14.37 -32.50 18.72
CA ASP A 417 14.65 -33.20 19.96
C ASP A 417 14.69 -32.26 21.20
N ILE A 418 14.47 -30.95 20.98
CA ILE A 418 14.50 -29.96 22.06
C ILE A 418 13.13 -29.94 22.78
N PRO A 419 13.04 -30.28 24.05
CA PRO A 419 11.77 -30.24 24.76
C PRO A 419 11.38 -28.79 25.10
N GLY A 420 10.19 -28.39 24.67
CA GLY A 420 9.65 -27.06 24.96
C GLY A 420 10.11 -25.99 23.96
N VAL A 421 9.73 -24.75 24.24
CA VAL A 421 10.03 -23.58 23.41
C VAL A 421 10.77 -22.57 24.27
N PRO A 422 12.11 -22.59 24.30
CA PRO A 422 12.87 -21.68 25.16
C PRO A 422 12.75 -20.24 24.69
N THR A 423 12.66 -19.29 25.60
CA THR A 423 12.77 -17.86 25.31
C THR A 423 14.20 -17.53 24.85
N VAL A 424 14.36 -17.07 23.62
CA VAL A 424 15.68 -16.73 23.07
C VAL A 424 15.96 -15.23 23.25
N ASN A 425 17.04 -14.92 23.98
CA ASN A 425 17.41 -13.55 24.35
C ASN A 425 18.55 -12.95 23.51
N TYR A 426 19.46 -13.80 22.98
CA TYR A 426 20.63 -13.37 22.24
C TYR A 426 21.02 -14.40 21.18
N ILE A 427 21.60 -13.96 20.07
CA ILE A 427 21.98 -14.83 18.95
C ILE A 427 23.33 -14.34 18.40
N ILE A 428 24.29 -15.23 18.22
CA ILE A 428 25.53 -14.96 17.50
C ILE A 428 25.84 -16.08 16.52
N GLN A 429 26.61 -15.79 15.49
CA GLN A 429 27.29 -16.81 14.69
C GLN A 429 28.78 -16.74 14.98
N ARG A 430 29.36 -17.89 15.30
CA ARG A 430 30.78 -18.03 15.55
C ARG A 430 31.58 -18.15 14.26
N LYS A 431 32.89 -17.85 14.32
CA LYS A 431 33.81 -17.96 13.17
C LYS A 431 33.89 -19.36 12.57
N ASN A 432 33.57 -20.40 13.37
CA ASN A 432 33.50 -21.79 12.88
C ASN A 432 32.20 -22.13 12.15
N GLY A 433 31.24 -21.19 12.06
CA GLY A 433 29.95 -21.35 11.39
C GLY A 433 28.79 -21.73 12.32
N GLU A 434 29.05 -22.15 13.55
CA GLU A 434 27.99 -22.46 14.52
C GLU A 434 27.18 -21.21 14.87
N VAL A 435 25.84 -21.35 14.95
CA VAL A 435 24.95 -20.31 15.48
C VAL A 435 24.55 -20.67 16.91
N TRP A 436 24.83 -19.76 17.83
CA TRP A 436 24.59 -19.94 19.24
C TRP A 436 23.40 -19.08 19.70
N PHE A 437 22.47 -19.71 20.40
CA PHE A 437 21.26 -19.05 20.92
C PHE A 437 21.32 -19.06 22.45
N ALA A 438 21.37 -17.89 23.07
CA ALA A 438 21.23 -17.72 24.50
C ALA A 438 19.76 -17.75 24.90
N THR A 439 19.41 -18.61 25.83
CA THR A 439 18.03 -18.76 26.30
C THR A 439 17.83 -18.32 27.74
N TYR A 440 16.58 -18.03 28.09
CA TYR A 440 16.23 -17.58 29.45
C TYR A 440 16.27 -18.73 30.47
N ASP A 441 15.95 -19.97 30.07
CA ASP A 441 15.73 -21.13 30.95
C ASP A 441 16.20 -22.47 30.36
N GLY A 442 16.83 -22.47 29.17
CA GLY A 442 17.30 -23.68 28.49
C GLY A 442 18.81 -23.67 28.18
N GLY A 443 19.59 -22.80 28.81
CA GLY A 443 21.03 -22.71 28.59
C GLY A 443 21.40 -22.13 27.24
N ILE A 444 22.30 -22.77 26.50
CA ILE A 444 22.78 -22.39 25.19
C ILE A 444 22.40 -23.47 24.19
N LEU A 445 21.69 -23.09 23.13
CA LEU A 445 21.44 -23.95 21.99
C LEU A 445 22.49 -23.66 20.91
N ILE A 446 23.10 -24.71 20.35
CA ILE A 446 24.11 -24.60 19.29
C ILE A 446 23.60 -25.28 18.04
N TYR A 447 23.41 -24.49 17.00
CA TYR A 447 22.97 -24.93 15.68
C TYR A 447 24.14 -25.01 14.70
N GLU A 448 24.25 -26.13 14.02
CA GLU A 448 25.10 -26.34 12.87
C GLU A 448 24.22 -26.93 11.74
N LYS A 449 24.31 -26.39 10.54
CA LYS A 449 23.43 -26.77 9.42
C LYS A 449 23.54 -28.25 9.10
N GLY A 450 22.41 -28.96 9.12
CA GLY A 450 22.32 -30.39 8.87
C GLY A 450 22.65 -31.30 10.06
N GLU A 451 23.02 -30.73 11.21
CA GLU A 451 23.28 -31.46 12.45
C GLU A 451 22.19 -31.17 13.49
N LYS A 452 21.94 -32.14 14.39
CA LYS A 452 21.04 -31.90 15.52
C LYS A 452 21.59 -30.85 16.45
N VAL A 453 20.70 -29.98 16.95
CA VAL A 453 21.06 -28.91 17.89
C VAL A 453 21.65 -29.51 19.18
N LYS A 454 22.82 -29.03 19.58
CA LYS A 454 23.43 -29.33 20.85
C LYS A 454 22.92 -28.38 21.94
N VAL A 455 22.68 -28.88 23.12
CA VAL A 455 22.23 -28.07 24.28
C VAL A 455 23.32 -28.09 25.32
N LEU A 456 23.70 -26.92 25.82
CA LEU A 456 24.61 -26.78 26.97
C LEU A 456 23.83 -26.18 28.13
N THR A 457 23.75 -26.94 29.23
CA THR A 457 23.07 -26.53 30.48
C THR A 457 24.05 -26.46 31.64
N GLU A 458 23.64 -25.77 32.71
CA GLU A 458 24.37 -25.71 33.97
C GLU A 458 24.68 -27.11 34.52
N SER A 459 23.75 -28.07 34.37
CA SER A 459 23.91 -29.44 34.85
C SER A 459 24.97 -30.25 34.10
N ASP A 460 25.13 -30.00 32.81
CA ASP A 460 25.97 -30.79 31.91
C ASP A 460 27.32 -30.13 31.66
N THR A 461 27.41 -28.82 31.89
CA THR A 461 28.56 -28.02 31.55
C THR A 461 29.14 -27.32 32.78
N PRO A 462 30.21 -27.83 33.37
CA PRO A 462 30.87 -27.16 34.52
C PRO A 462 31.26 -25.72 34.15
N TYR A 463 30.95 -24.78 35.08
CA TYR A 463 31.20 -23.34 34.94
C TYR A 463 30.26 -22.58 34.02
N LEU A 464 29.20 -23.17 33.48
CA LEU A 464 28.04 -22.40 33.03
C LEU A 464 27.26 -22.05 34.30
N TYR A 465 27.20 -20.76 34.66
CA TYR A 465 26.67 -20.33 35.95
C TYR A 465 25.16 -20.45 36.09
N SER A 466 24.45 -20.50 35.00
CA SER A 466 22.99 -20.60 34.98
C SER A 466 22.49 -20.91 33.59
N ASP A 467 21.39 -21.62 33.50
CA ASP A 467 20.64 -21.82 32.23
C ASP A 467 19.94 -20.53 31.75
N CYS A 468 19.94 -19.48 32.59
CA CYS A 468 19.49 -18.15 32.18
C CYS A 468 20.67 -17.37 31.57
N VAL A 469 20.82 -17.53 30.23
CA VAL A 469 21.87 -16.88 29.46
C VAL A 469 21.30 -15.63 28.76
N SER A 470 22.01 -14.52 28.87
CA SER A 470 21.55 -13.21 28.42
C SER A 470 22.46 -12.53 27.41
N ALA A 471 23.75 -12.90 27.35
CA ALA A 471 24.71 -12.32 26.43
C ALA A 471 25.73 -13.35 25.95
N LEU A 472 26.16 -13.22 24.69
CA LEU A 472 27.18 -14.02 24.06
C LEU A 472 28.11 -13.11 23.24
N CYS A 473 29.43 -13.36 23.32
CA CYS A 473 30.43 -12.65 22.52
C CYS A 473 31.58 -13.58 22.15
N GLU A 474 31.87 -13.73 20.86
CA GLU A 474 33.08 -14.40 20.41
C GLU A 474 34.22 -13.40 20.26
N ASP A 475 35.31 -13.63 21.00
CA ASP A 475 36.46 -12.73 21.00
C ASP A 475 37.34 -12.91 19.74
N SER A 476 38.32 -12.03 19.59
CA SER A 476 39.29 -12.07 18.51
C SER A 476 40.11 -13.37 18.45
N LYS A 477 40.24 -14.05 19.57
CA LYS A 477 40.98 -15.31 19.73
C LYS A 477 40.10 -16.56 19.52
N GLY A 478 38.78 -16.39 19.31
CA GLY A 478 37.84 -17.48 19.10
C GLY A 478 37.27 -18.06 20.40
N ASN A 479 37.48 -17.43 21.56
CA ASN A 479 36.79 -17.82 22.77
C ASN A 479 35.38 -17.21 22.80
N CYS A 480 34.40 -17.93 23.31
CA CYS A 480 33.06 -17.42 23.49
C CYS A 480 32.80 -17.03 24.94
N TRP A 481 32.50 -15.75 25.16
CA TRP A 481 32.14 -15.19 26.46
C TRP A 481 30.64 -15.32 26.65
N VAL A 482 30.23 -15.80 27.81
CA VAL A 482 28.83 -16.13 28.12
C VAL A 482 28.41 -15.39 29.39
N GLY A 483 27.47 -14.46 29.21
CA GLY A 483 26.85 -13.72 30.31
C GLY A 483 25.59 -14.43 30.80
N CYS A 484 25.55 -14.75 32.10
CA CYS A 484 24.43 -15.44 32.71
C CYS A 484 23.84 -14.61 33.86
N ARG A 485 22.69 -15.06 34.35
CA ARG A 485 22.20 -14.64 35.66
C ARG A 485 23.09 -15.28 36.75
N GLY A 486 23.72 -14.46 37.57
CA GLY A 486 24.61 -14.90 38.65
C GLY A 486 26.08 -15.00 38.29
N GLY A 487 26.50 -14.75 37.03
CA GLY A 487 27.91 -14.78 36.68
C GLY A 487 28.23 -14.71 35.21
N MET A 488 29.50 -14.92 34.90
CA MET A 488 29.98 -14.95 33.52
C MET A 488 30.95 -16.11 33.34
N GLY A 489 30.78 -16.85 32.25
CA GLY A 489 31.66 -17.94 31.84
C GLY A 489 32.42 -17.61 30.57
N ILE A 490 33.50 -18.35 30.30
CA ILE A 490 34.20 -18.30 29.03
C ILE A 490 34.37 -19.72 28.48
N SER A 491 33.93 -19.97 27.26
CA SER A 491 34.19 -21.18 26.51
C SER A 491 35.48 -20.99 25.71
N LEU A 492 36.50 -21.75 26.01
CA LEU A 492 37.81 -21.67 25.36
C LEU A 492 37.75 -22.30 23.97
N ALA A 493 38.45 -21.72 23.01
CA ALA A 493 38.61 -22.23 21.63
C ALA A 493 39.57 -23.45 21.61
N ASP A 494 39.14 -24.56 22.21
CA ASP A 494 39.98 -25.73 22.42
C ASP A 494 39.42 -26.96 21.70
N GLY A 495 39.73 -27.10 20.41
CA GLY A 495 39.66 -28.35 19.69
C GLY A 495 38.36 -29.16 19.70
N GLY A 496 37.20 -28.54 19.80
CA GLY A 496 35.86 -29.17 19.66
C GLY A 496 35.18 -29.60 20.97
N HIS A 497 35.71 -29.24 22.11
CA HIS A 497 35.05 -29.42 23.39
C HIS A 497 34.72 -28.06 24.03
N TYR A 498 33.46 -27.86 24.41
CA TYR A 498 33.04 -26.64 25.11
C TYR A 498 33.49 -26.73 26.58
N ARG A 499 34.61 -26.05 26.91
CA ARG A 499 35.09 -25.94 28.29
C ARG A 499 34.90 -24.53 28.78
N PHE A 500 34.10 -24.37 29.82
CA PHE A 500 33.95 -23.09 30.51
C PHE A 500 34.98 -22.93 31.59
N GLY A 501 35.63 -21.78 31.66
CA GLY A 501 36.59 -21.41 32.67
C GLY A 501 36.01 -20.37 33.64
N THR A 502 36.55 -20.34 34.86
CA THR A 502 36.26 -19.26 35.82
C THR A 502 37.07 -18.02 35.50
N LEU A 503 36.41 -16.87 35.48
CA LEU A 503 37.07 -15.57 35.37
C LEU A 503 37.44 -15.06 36.77
N SER A 504 38.73 -14.80 37.02
CA SER A 504 39.20 -14.09 38.19
C SER A 504 39.63 -12.67 37.79
N PHE A 505 39.00 -11.66 38.35
CA PHE A 505 39.40 -10.27 38.14
C PHE A 505 40.51 -9.87 39.13
N ALA A 506 41.52 -9.14 38.64
CA ALA A 506 42.58 -8.59 39.48
C ALA A 506 41.99 -7.48 40.37
N GLY A 507 41.74 -7.81 41.63
CA GLY A 507 41.12 -6.88 42.58
C GLY A 507 40.30 -7.56 43.67
N GLY A 508 40.21 -8.89 43.63
CA GLY A 508 39.66 -9.72 44.71
C GLY A 508 38.22 -9.40 45.05
N GLY A 509 37.33 -10.01 44.37
CA GLY A 509 35.92 -10.04 44.63
C GLY A 509 35.19 -10.24 43.32
N LEU A 510 34.62 -11.43 43.11
CA LEU A 510 33.44 -11.51 42.28
C LEU A 510 32.45 -10.54 42.94
N ALA A 511 32.40 -9.29 42.45
CA ALA A 511 31.26 -8.45 42.75
C ALA A 511 30.04 -9.28 42.38
N ASP A 512 29.01 -9.22 43.19
CA ASP A 512 27.71 -9.87 42.97
C ASP A 512 27.11 -9.39 41.64
N TRP A 513 27.60 -9.96 40.54
CA TRP A 513 27.14 -9.67 39.16
C TRP A 513 25.81 -10.39 38.98
N TYR A 514 24.75 -9.74 39.43
CA TYR A 514 23.42 -10.36 39.42
C TYR A 514 22.90 -10.67 38.01
N HIS A 515 23.41 -9.98 36.98
CA HIS A 515 22.95 -10.20 35.59
C HIS A 515 23.83 -9.48 34.56
N VAL A 516 24.56 -10.23 33.76
CA VAL A 516 25.30 -9.67 32.60
C VAL A 516 24.33 -9.47 31.45
N LYS A 517 24.21 -8.24 30.95
CA LYS A 517 23.26 -7.86 29.91
C LYS A 517 23.83 -7.90 28.50
N ASP A 518 25.12 -7.53 28.39
CA ASP A 518 25.82 -7.52 27.13
C ASP A 518 27.34 -7.65 27.33
N ILE A 519 28.05 -8.08 26.28
CA ILE A 519 29.50 -8.26 26.32
C ILE A 519 30.02 -7.83 24.93
N VAL A 520 30.99 -6.91 24.91
CA VAL A 520 31.61 -6.42 23.67
C VAL A 520 33.12 -6.35 23.84
N GLU A 521 33.88 -6.92 22.90
CA GLU A 521 35.34 -6.73 22.77
C GLU A 521 35.63 -5.44 22.01
N ASP A 522 36.45 -4.57 22.59
CA ASP A 522 36.93 -3.35 21.94
C ASP A 522 38.09 -3.67 20.98
N ALA A 523 38.43 -2.71 20.10
CA ALA A 523 39.50 -2.84 19.13
C ALA A 523 40.91 -3.08 19.73
N ASP A 524 41.12 -2.73 20.98
CA ASP A 524 42.37 -2.97 21.72
C ASP A 524 42.39 -4.32 22.47
N GLY A 525 41.31 -5.11 22.37
CA GLY A 525 41.13 -6.39 23.09
C GLY A 525 40.62 -6.25 24.53
N SER A 526 40.21 -5.08 24.95
CA SER A 526 39.50 -4.84 26.19
C SER A 526 38.02 -5.25 26.09
N PHE A 527 37.40 -5.62 27.21
CA PHE A 527 35.99 -6.01 27.24
C PHE A 527 35.14 -4.98 27.99
N TRP A 528 34.00 -4.67 27.40
CA TRP A 528 32.92 -3.93 28.06
C TRP A 528 31.82 -4.92 28.45
N ILE A 529 31.40 -4.88 29.71
CA ILE A 529 30.45 -5.84 30.29
C ILE A 529 29.39 -5.10 31.09
#